data_6fbf8effef6fdf9747baf2140ec90458
#
_entry.id   6fbf8effef6fdf9747baf2140ec90458
#
_cell.length_a   1.000
_cell.length_b   1.000
_cell.length_c   1.000
_cell.angle_alpha   90.00
_cell.angle_beta   90.00
_cell.angle_gamma   90.00
#
_symmetry.space_group_name_H-M   'P 1'
#
loop_
_entity.id
_entity.type
_entity.pdbx_description
1 polymer ?
#
loop_
_entity_poly.entity_id
_entity_poly.type
_entity_poly.pdbx_seq_one_letter_code
_entity_poly.pdbx_strand_id
1 'polypeptide(L)'
;AEMIRESQFLKAELHRTKVLYTEKITAAKEGLAHYQERITAWKRERKMKSDHLQQWLFSQFNLLNACGETKNLLTIFHEYYLKNSPARTQVAHLSLATESLAPSLLPPAGAGECCEPKLLQYAFLHGYKPISMAMFWWGASPKTEIRQHGNYYPACNGKCKPILEWMLKGLQTPLFGEKIVTSHKKEAERIKLETLYEDDYLAVVVKPSGLLSVPGKGNQPSVYSLLKTQWNGKSDVFIVHRLDMATSGLLVVARSLEIYKALQAQFIQRSVKKTYVALLPMSFLNKAYPSSGRIELPLSPDINDRPRQCVDYLHGKQAITDYRVIGETLYGKENLPAVKIELHPLTGRTHQLRIHCAHPDGLDTPIIGDNLYGQRAERLWLHAGHLEFVHPISREQMSFDTPL
;
A
#
# COMPACT_ATOMS: atom_id res chain seq x y z
N ALA A 1 43.08 -12.19 -59.66
CA ALA A 1 41.88 -12.70 -60.34
C ALA A 1 41.10 -13.66 -59.38
N GLU A 2 41.76 -14.57 -58.68
CA GLU A 2 41.18 -15.59 -57.80
C GLU A 2 40.49 -14.98 -56.55
N MET A 3 41.12 -14.07 -55.83
CA MET A 3 40.55 -13.34 -54.69
C MET A 3 39.29 -12.54 -55.07
N ILE A 4 39.19 -12.03 -56.29
CA ILE A 4 38.01 -11.30 -56.75
C ILE A 4 36.84 -12.25 -56.97
N ARG A 5 37.09 -13.43 -57.55
CA ARG A 5 36.09 -14.49 -57.76
C ARG A 5 35.56 -15.04 -56.44
N GLU A 6 36.44 -15.28 -55.48
CA GLU A 6 36.08 -15.74 -54.15
C GLU A 6 35.27 -14.72 -53.41
N SER A 7 35.61 -13.43 -53.43
CA SER A 7 34.84 -12.33 -52.85
C SER A 7 33.46 -12.21 -53.49
N GLN A 8 33.31 -12.39 -54.82
CA GLN A 8 32.02 -12.36 -55.50
C GLN A 8 31.16 -13.57 -55.11
N PHE A 9 31.77 -14.75 -54.99
CA PHE A 9 31.08 -15.96 -54.56
C PHE A 9 30.53 -15.80 -53.13
N LEU A 10 31.36 -15.37 -52.17
CA LEU A 10 30.95 -15.13 -50.79
C LEU A 10 29.88 -14.08 -50.67
N LYS A 11 29.90 -13.01 -51.48
CA LYS A 11 28.85 -12.00 -51.51
C LYS A 11 27.50 -12.58 -52.00
N ALA A 12 27.55 -13.42 -53.03
CA ALA A 12 26.37 -14.08 -53.59
C ALA A 12 25.77 -15.07 -52.56
N GLU A 13 26.60 -15.85 -51.89
CA GLU A 13 26.20 -16.78 -50.84
C GLU A 13 25.59 -16.06 -49.62
N LEU A 14 26.19 -14.97 -49.17
CA LEU A 14 25.68 -14.11 -48.11
C LEU A 14 24.30 -13.52 -48.51
N HIS A 15 24.17 -13.09 -49.74
CA HIS A 15 22.89 -12.57 -50.25
C HIS A 15 21.78 -13.63 -50.24
N ARG A 16 22.06 -14.85 -50.75
CA ARG A 16 21.12 -15.98 -50.72
C ARG A 16 20.71 -16.34 -49.30
N THR A 17 21.67 -16.41 -48.40
CA THR A 17 21.45 -16.71 -46.99
C THR A 17 20.56 -15.64 -46.34
N LYS A 18 20.84 -14.36 -46.58
CA LYS A 18 20.03 -13.25 -46.06
C LYS A 18 18.57 -13.34 -46.57
N VAL A 19 18.35 -13.60 -47.87
CA VAL A 19 17.03 -13.73 -48.43
C VAL A 19 16.26 -14.88 -47.74
N LEU A 20 16.88 -16.07 -47.66
CA LEU A 20 16.27 -17.26 -47.05
C LEU A 20 15.88 -17.00 -45.56
N TYR A 21 16.76 -16.39 -44.78
CA TYR A 21 16.48 -16.09 -43.38
C TYR A 21 15.43 -14.98 -43.22
N THR A 22 15.41 -14.01 -44.16
CA THR A 22 14.40 -12.96 -44.15
C THR A 22 12.99 -13.55 -44.38
N GLU A 23 12.87 -14.46 -45.36
CA GLU A 23 11.62 -15.17 -45.63
C GLU A 23 11.14 -16.00 -44.42
N LYS A 24 12.05 -16.77 -43.80
CA LYS A 24 11.75 -17.56 -42.61
C LYS A 24 11.32 -16.68 -41.42
N ILE A 25 11.98 -15.55 -41.20
CA ILE A 25 11.64 -14.60 -40.14
C ILE A 25 10.28 -13.96 -40.42
N THR A 26 9.98 -13.62 -41.67
CA THR A 26 8.69 -13.03 -42.01
C THR A 26 7.55 -14.05 -41.81
N ALA A 27 7.70 -15.28 -42.29
CA ALA A 27 6.73 -16.33 -42.05
C ALA A 27 6.50 -16.63 -40.55
N ALA A 28 7.59 -16.64 -39.75
CA ALA A 28 7.49 -16.82 -38.30
C ALA A 28 6.77 -15.64 -37.60
N LYS A 29 6.99 -14.41 -38.06
CA LYS A 29 6.31 -13.21 -37.54
C LYS A 29 4.82 -13.23 -37.87
N GLU A 30 4.46 -13.61 -39.10
CA GLU A 30 3.07 -13.75 -39.52
C GLU A 30 2.34 -14.83 -38.69
N GLY A 31 2.97 -16.00 -38.51
CA GLY A 31 2.46 -17.04 -37.62
C GLY A 31 2.27 -16.57 -36.18
N LEU A 32 3.21 -15.83 -35.65
CA LEU A 32 3.13 -15.26 -34.31
C LEU A 32 1.96 -14.25 -34.19
N ALA A 33 1.81 -13.37 -35.17
CA ALA A 33 0.73 -12.39 -35.21
C ALA A 33 -0.64 -13.08 -35.23
N HIS A 34 -0.81 -14.12 -36.05
CA HIS A 34 -2.02 -14.94 -36.08
C HIS A 34 -2.36 -15.57 -34.74
N TYR A 35 -1.36 -16.15 -34.04
CA TYR A 35 -1.60 -16.70 -32.71
C TYR A 35 -1.93 -15.61 -31.67
N GLN A 36 -1.30 -14.44 -31.75
CA GLN A 36 -1.61 -13.31 -30.87
C GLN A 36 -3.03 -12.80 -31.04
N GLU A 37 -3.54 -12.73 -32.30
CA GLU A 37 -4.92 -12.37 -32.57
C GLU A 37 -5.90 -13.41 -31.99
N ARG A 38 -5.64 -14.69 -32.17
CA ARG A 38 -6.48 -15.78 -31.61
C ARG A 38 -6.50 -15.73 -30.07
N ILE A 39 -5.36 -15.53 -29.43
CA ILE A 39 -5.27 -15.38 -27.98
C ILE A 39 -6.07 -14.16 -27.52
N THR A 40 -6.00 -13.08 -28.26
CA THR A 40 -6.75 -11.86 -27.94
C THR A 40 -8.26 -12.07 -28.08
N ALA A 41 -8.69 -12.76 -29.13
CA ALA A 41 -10.09 -13.13 -29.33
C ALA A 41 -10.60 -14.04 -28.20
N TRP A 42 -9.84 -15.06 -27.81
CA TRP A 42 -10.19 -15.95 -26.69
C TRP A 42 -10.23 -15.23 -25.34
N LYS A 43 -9.32 -14.28 -25.11
CA LYS A 43 -9.36 -13.44 -23.89
C LYS A 43 -10.63 -12.60 -23.82
N ARG A 44 -11.06 -12.02 -24.95
CA ARG A 44 -12.32 -11.25 -25.04
C ARG A 44 -13.55 -12.15 -24.81
N GLU A 45 -13.61 -13.29 -25.47
CA GLU A 45 -14.70 -14.25 -25.32
C GLU A 45 -14.80 -14.76 -23.87
N ARG A 46 -13.66 -15.15 -23.26
CA ARG A 46 -13.61 -15.56 -21.86
C ARG A 46 -14.11 -14.46 -20.93
N LYS A 47 -13.69 -13.21 -21.18
CA LYS A 47 -14.13 -12.07 -20.37
C LYS A 47 -15.65 -11.89 -20.48
N MET A 48 -16.22 -11.87 -21.69
CA MET A 48 -17.66 -11.74 -21.87
C MET A 48 -18.44 -12.84 -21.15
N LYS A 49 -18.01 -14.10 -21.30
CA LYS A 49 -18.66 -15.24 -20.62
C LYS A 49 -18.55 -15.11 -19.09
N SER A 50 -17.40 -14.69 -18.58
CA SER A 50 -17.19 -14.47 -17.15
C SER A 50 -18.06 -13.33 -16.62
N ASP A 51 -18.13 -12.22 -17.33
CA ASP A 51 -18.95 -11.07 -16.94
C ASP A 51 -20.45 -11.43 -16.93
N HIS A 52 -20.92 -12.17 -17.94
CA HIS A 52 -22.30 -12.65 -18.01
C HIS A 52 -22.62 -13.61 -16.85
N LEU A 53 -21.74 -14.59 -16.60
CA LEU A 53 -21.92 -15.52 -15.50
C LEU A 53 -21.95 -14.80 -14.16
N GLN A 54 -21.10 -13.80 -13.99
CA GLN A 54 -21.06 -13.01 -12.75
C GLN A 54 -22.35 -12.20 -12.54
N GLN A 55 -22.89 -11.59 -13.59
CA GLN A 55 -24.18 -10.88 -13.53
C GLN A 55 -25.32 -11.84 -13.19
N TRP A 56 -25.35 -13.01 -13.83
CA TRP A 56 -26.34 -14.04 -13.54
C TRP A 56 -26.24 -14.50 -12.07
N LEU A 57 -25.03 -14.77 -11.57
CA LEU A 57 -24.82 -15.12 -10.16
C LEU A 57 -25.33 -14.02 -9.23
N PHE A 58 -25.00 -12.77 -9.48
CA PHE A 58 -25.46 -11.66 -8.64
C PHE A 58 -26.99 -11.50 -8.66
N SER A 59 -27.66 -11.81 -9.77
CA SER A 59 -29.12 -11.79 -9.84
C SER A 59 -29.78 -12.87 -9.01
N GLN A 60 -29.07 -13.94 -8.62
CA GLN A 60 -29.58 -15.01 -7.75
C GLN A 60 -29.47 -14.65 -6.26
N PHE A 61 -28.65 -13.65 -5.88
CA PHE A 61 -28.47 -13.27 -4.47
C PHE A 61 -29.60 -12.34 -4.02
N ASN A 62 -30.61 -12.91 -3.37
CA ASN A 62 -31.66 -12.19 -2.69
C ASN A 62 -31.40 -12.25 -1.18
N LEU A 63 -31.11 -11.10 -0.58
CA LEU A 63 -30.65 -10.98 0.80
C LEU A 63 -31.77 -10.44 1.69
N LEU A 64 -31.96 -11.10 2.83
CA LEU A 64 -32.96 -10.76 3.83
C LEU A 64 -32.35 -9.79 4.85
N ASN A 65 -33.09 -8.75 5.24
CA ASN A 65 -32.68 -7.89 6.35
C ASN A 65 -33.37 -8.29 7.68
N ALA A 66 -32.96 -7.66 8.76
CA ALA A 66 -33.52 -7.95 10.09
C ALA A 66 -34.97 -7.49 10.26
N CYS A 67 -35.54 -6.69 9.35
CA CYS A 67 -36.95 -6.34 9.29
C CYS A 67 -37.80 -7.38 8.53
N GLY A 68 -37.20 -8.40 7.93
CA GLY A 68 -37.89 -9.38 7.09
C GLY A 68 -38.07 -8.95 5.63
N GLU A 69 -37.43 -7.85 5.20
CA GLU A 69 -37.52 -7.39 3.82
C GLU A 69 -36.40 -8.07 2.97
N THR A 70 -36.72 -8.45 1.74
CA THR A 70 -35.77 -9.05 0.80
C THR A 70 -35.37 -8.06 -0.27
N LYS A 71 -34.09 -8.01 -0.60
CA LYS A 71 -33.54 -7.17 -1.68
C LYS A 71 -32.45 -7.90 -2.45
N ASN A 72 -32.44 -7.72 -3.77
CA ASN A 72 -31.42 -8.29 -4.63
C ASN A 72 -30.07 -7.58 -4.45
N LEU A 73 -28.97 -8.33 -4.58
CA LEU A 73 -27.60 -7.82 -4.43
C LEU A 73 -27.30 -6.66 -5.39
N LEU A 74 -27.75 -6.74 -6.65
CA LEU A 74 -27.55 -5.69 -7.64
C LEU A 74 -28.22 -4.38 -7.20
N THR A 75 -29.45 -4.46 -6.67
CA THR A 75 -30.19 -3.30 -6.16
C THR A 75 -29.52 -2.69 -4.95
N ILE A 76 -29.01 -3.52 -4.01
CA ILE A 76 -28.29 -3.04 -2.82
C ILE A 76 -27.05 -2.21 -3.23
N PHE A 77 -26.26 -2.71 -4.16
CA PHE A 77 -25.07 -2.01 -4.64
C PHE A 77 -25.40 -0.76 -5.46
N HIS A 78 -26.44 -0.81 -6.27
CA HIS A 78 -26.92 0.35 -7.02
C HIS A 78 -27.31 1.50 -6.08
N GLU A 79 -28.15 1.25 -5.09
CA GLU A 79 -28.54 2.24 -4.09
C GLU A 79 -27.34 2.76 -3.27
N TYR A 80 -26.41 1.87 -2.92
CA TYR A 80 -25.21 2.25 -2.20
C TYR A 80 -24.32 3.20 -3.00
N TYR A 81 -24.14 2.95 -4.30
CA TYR A 81 -23.33 3.82 -5.16
C TYR A 81 -24.00 5.16 -5.42
N LEU A 82 -25.33 5.21 -5.59
CA LEU A 82 -26.08 6.45 -5.68
C LEU A 82 -25.87 7.33 -4.43
N LYS A 83 -25.94 6.73 -3.26
CA LYS A 83 -25.78 7.44 -1.98
C LYS A 83 -24.35 7.96 -1.75
N ASN A 84 -23.33 7.22 -2.18
CA ASN A 84 -21.96 7.45 -1.73
C ASN A 84 -20.98 7.95 -2.82
N SER A 85 -21.42 8.13 -4.06
CA SER A 85 -20.54 8.53 -5.16
C SER A 85 -21.24 9.43 -6.20
N PRO A 86 -21.14 10.75 -6.06
CA PRO A 86 -21.79 11.72 -6.97
C PRO A 86 -21.39 11.50 -8.44
N ALA A 87 -20.13 11.16 -8.73
CA ALA A 87 -19.67 10.88 -10.09
C ALA A 87 -20.33 9.62 -10.72
N ARG A 88 -20.72 8.64 -9.90
CA ARG A 88 -21.44 7.43 -10.35
C ARG A 88 -22.95 7.65 -10.47
N THR A 89 -23.48 8.68 -9.81
CA THR A 89 -24.90 9.05 -9.88
C THR A 89 -25.29 9.46 -11.28
N GLN A 90 -24.45 10.20 -12.01
CA GLN A 90 -24.71 10.58 -13.42
C GLN A 90 -24.77 9.35 -14.35
N VAL A 91 -23.87 8.37 -14.14
CA VAL A 91 -23.86 7.11 -14.93
C VAL A 91 -25.08 6.25 -14.58
N ALA A 92 -25.55 6.25 -13.34
CA ALA A 92 -26.70 5.50 -12.89
C ALA A 92 -28.00 6.00 -13.52
N HIS A 93 -28.19 7.30 -13.66
CA HIS A 93 -29.34 7.87 -14.34
C HIS A 93 -29.38 7.52 -15.85
N LEU A 94 -28.23 7.44 -16.50
CA LEU A 94 -28.14 7.00 -17.90
C LEU A 94 -28.48 5.51 -18.08
N SER A 95 -28.07 4.64 -17.15
CA SER A 95 -28.29 3.20 -17.24
C SER A 95 -29.73 2.76 -16.93
N LEU A 96 -30.47 3.54 -16.18
CA LEU A 96 -31.91 3.30 -15.95
C LEU A 96 -32.75 3.45 -17.25
N ALA A 97 -32.25 4.22 -18.21
CA ALA A 97 -32.89 4.40 -19.51
C ALA A 97 -32.61 3.26 -20.53
N THR A 98 -31.63 2.38 -20.26
CA THR A 98 -31.14 1.38 -21.20
C THR A 98 -31.29 -0.09 -20.74
N GLU A 99 -32.00 -0.37 -19.64
CA GLU A 99 -32.20 -1.71 -19.02
C GLU A 99 -30.91 -2.51 -18.73
N SER A 100 -29.70 -1.98 -19.01
CA SER A 100 -28.43 -2.61 -18.69
C SER A 100 -27.64 -1.78 -17.68
N LEU A 101 -27.25 -2.38 -16.56
CA LEU A 101 -26.38 -1.74 -15.58
C LEU A 101 -24.99 -1.51 -16.17
N ALA A 102 -24.51 -0.27 -16.11
CA ALA A 102 -23.14 0.04 -16.52
C ALA A 102 -22.13 -0.80 -15.68
N PRO A 103 -21.03 -1.29 -16.27
CA PRO A 103 -20.04 -2.11 -15.57
C PRO A 103 -19.47 -1.48 -14.30
N SER A 104 -19.50 -0.15 -14.20
CA SER A 104 -19.05 0.62 -13.03
C SER A 104 -19.99 0.56 -11.83
N LEU A 105 -21.22 0.07 -12.01
CA LEU A 105 -22.27 -0.05 -10.97
C LEU A 105 -22.44 -1.49 -10.47
N LEU A 106 -21.78 -2.45 -11.11
CA LEU A 106 -21.85 -3.84 -10.68
C LEU A 106 -21.12 -4.06 -9.35
N PRO A 107 -21.63 -5.00 -8.51
CA PRO A 107 -20.90 -5.42 -7.31
C PRO A 107 -19.51 -5.93 -7.67
N PRO A 108 -18.48 -5.73 -6.81
CA PRO A 108 -17.17 -6.33 -7.03
C PRO A 108 -17.24 -7.85 -7.02
N ALA A 109 -16.38 -8.53 -7.79
CA ALA A 109 -16.31 -9.98 -7.85
C ALA A 109 -16.21 -10.61 -6.44
N GLY A 110 -17.04 -11.61 -6.15
CA GLY A 110 -17.15 -12.26 -4.86
C GLY A 110 -17.89 -11.44 -3.77
N ALA A 111 -18.65 -10.41 -4.14
CA ALA A 111 -19.59 -9.77 -3.23
C ALA A 111 -20.71 -10.75 -2.84
N GLY A 112 -21.05 -10.82 -1.56
CA GLY A 112 -22.03 -11.78 -1.02
C GLY A 112 -21.45 -13.16 -0.66
N GLU A 113 -20.23 -13.48 -1.10
CA GLU A 113 -19.58 -14.76 -0.84
C GLU A 113 -18.89 -14.87 0.53
N CYS A 114 -18.76 -13.77 1.27
CA CYS A 114 -18.14 -13.75 2.60
C CYS A 114 -19.02 -14.45 3.63
N CYS A 115 -18.40 -14.92 4.71
CA CYS A 115 -19.12 -15.60 5.82
C CYS A 115 -20.21 -14.76 6.47
N GLU A 116 -19.96 -13.45 6.66
CA GLU A 116 -20.89 -12.56 7.36
C GLU A 116 -22.28 -12.49 6.70
N PRO A 117 -22.42 -12.16 5.39
CA PRO A 117 -23.73 -12.16 4.74
C PRO A 117 -24.42 -13.53 4.79
N LYS A 118 -23.64 -14.63 4.65
CA LYS A 118 -24.19 -15.99 4.69
C LYS A 118 -24.70 -16.37 6.06
N LEU A 119 -23.98 -16.03 7.13
CA LEU A 119 -24.42 -16.27 8.52
C LEU A 119 -25.66 -15.44 8.87
N LEU A 120 -25.70 -14.16 8.48
CA LEU A 120 -26.86 -13.32 8.70
C LEU A 120 -28.07 -13.81 7.90
N GLN A 121 -27.88 -14.20 6.65
CA GLN A 121 -28.93 -14.77 5.82
C GLN A 121 -29.54 -16.03 6.48
N TYR A 122 -28.67 -16.93 6.95
CA TYR A 122 -29.10 -18.13 7.66
C TYR A 122 -29.89 -17.78 8.94
N ALA A 123 -29.34 -16.85 9.74
CA ALA A 123 -29.97 -16.43 10.99
C ALA A 123 -31.39 -15.85 10.73
N PHE A 124 -31.55 -14.96 9.78
CA PHE A 124 -32.82 -14.33 9.48
C PHE A 124 -33.83 -15.31 8.86
N LEU A 125 -33.40 -16.21 7.98
CA LEU A 125 -34.27 -17.26 7.43
C LEU A 125 -34.80 -18.22 8.48
N HIS A 126 -34.06 -18.45 9.57
CA HIS A 126 -34.46 -19.32 10.68
C HIS A 126 -35.04 -18.57 11.87
N GLY A 127 -35.35 -17.26 11.74
CA GLY A 127 -35.91 -16.46 12.78
C GLY A 127 -34.97 -16.15 13.95
N TYR A 128 -33.64 -16.36 13.79
CA TYR A 128 -32.69 -16.03 14.83
C TYR A 128 -32.39 -14.53 14.85
N LYS A 129 -32.19 -13.99 16.03
CA LYS A 129 -31.82 -12.60 16.24
C LYS A 129 -30.32 -12.54 16.57
N PRO A 130 -29.46 -12.07 15.66
CA PRO A 130 -28.04 -11.93 15.93
C PRO A 130 -27.79 -10.94 17.08
N ILE A 131 -26.99 -11.33 18.06
CA ILE A 131 -26.65 -10.50 19.23
C ILE A 131 -25.30 -9.81 19.00
N SER A 132 -24.31 -10.58 18.52
CA SER A 132 -22.96 -10.09 18.23
C SER A 132 -22.31 -10.95 17.14
N MET A 133 -21.39 -10.35 16.40
CA MET A 133 -20.61 -11.06 15.39
C MET A 133 -19.20 -10.47 15.35
N ALA A 134 -18.20 -11.35 15.24
CA ALA A 134 -16.82 -10.95 15.07
C ALA A 134 -16.16 -11.82 14.00
N MET A 135 -15.35 -11.20 13.15
CA MET A 135 -14.61 -11.90 12.12
C MET A 135 -13.14 -11.99 12.46
N PHE A 136 -12.56 -13.14 12.31
CA PHE A 136 -11.12 -13.35 12.42
C PHE A 136 -10.59 -14.06 11.18
N TRP A 137 -9.31 -13.87 10.92
CA TRP A 137 -8.67 -14.52 9.79
C TRP A 137 -8.20 -15.92 10.17
N TRP A 138 -8.53 -16.90 9.32
CA TRP A 138 -8.10 -18.28 9.49
C TRP A 138 -7.18 -18.68 8.32
N GLY A 139 -5.92 -19.08 8.63
CA GLY A 139 -4.95 -19.54 7.66
C GLY A 139 -3.84 -18.54 7.34
N ALA A 140 -3.13 -18.77 6.23
CA ALA A 140 -2.04 -17.94 5.78
C ALA A 140 -2.53 -16.56 5.28
N SER A 141 -1.68 -15.54 5.36
CA SER A 141 -2.00 -14.21 4.88
C SER A 141 -2.24 -14.21 3.35
N PRO A 142 -3.29 -13.55 2.85
CA PRO A 142 -3.50 -13.44 1.41
C PRO A 142 -2.43 -12.56 0.75
N LYS A 143 -2.12 -12.83 -0.53
CA LYS A 143 -1.08 -12.10 -1.29
C LYS A 143 -1.35 -10.59 -1.45
N THR A 144 -2.58 -10.16 -1.27
CA THR A 144 -3.02 -8.78 -1.52
C THR A 144 -3.16 -7.93 -0.27
N GLU A 145 -3.17 -8.54 0.92
CA GLU A 145 -3.48 -7.88 2.18
C GLU A 145 -2.84 -8.65 3.33
N ILE A 146 -2.32 -7.95 4.35
CA ILE A 146 -1.77 -8.63 5.53
C ILE A 146 -2.91 -9.00 6.46
N ARG A 147 -3.12 -10.30 6.65
CA ARG A 147 -4.02 -10.83 7.65
C ARG A 147 -3.34 -11.94 8.43
N GLN A 148 -3.33 -11.84 9.73
CA GLN A 148 -2.72 -12.82 10.60
C GLN A 148 -3.78 -13.80 11.12
N HIS A 149 -3.44 -15.07 11.15
CA HIS A 149 -4.29 -16.11 11.71
C HIS A 149 -4.74 -15.78 13.14
N GLY A 150 -6.03 -15.94 13.41
CA GLY A 150 -6.63 -15.68 14.72
C GLY A 150 -6.90 -14.19 15.04
N ASN A 151 -6.38 -13.24 14.26
CA ASN A 151 -6.66 -11.81 14.50
C ASN A 151 -8.01 -11.40 13.93
N TYR A 152 -8.68 -10.49 14.65
CA TYR A 152 -9.96 -9.90 14.24
C TYR A 152 -9.78 -8.81 13.21
N TYR A 153 -10.66 -8.80 12.21
CA TYR A 153 -10.65 -7.81 11.13
C TYR A 153 -12.06 -7.27 10.89
N PRO A 154 -12.21 -5.97 10.59
CA PRO A 154 -13.50 -5.43 10.20
C PRO A 154 -13.94 -5.97 8.84
N ALA A 155 -15.24 -5.93 8.57
CA ALA A 155 -15.80 -6.22 7.27
C ALA A 155 -15.15 -5.37 6.17
N CYS A 156 -14.95 -5.94 4.98
CA CYS A 156 -14.32 -5.21 3.90
C CYS A 156 -15.24 -4.07 3.38
N ASN A 157 -14.67 -2.89 3.20
CA ASN A 157 -15.43 -1.69 2.79
C ASN A 157 -16.02 -1.79 1.37
N GLY A 158 -15.44 -2.57 0.47
CA GLY A 158 -15.84 -2.62 -0.93
C GLY A 158 -16.87 -3.69 -1.28
N LYS A 159 -16.91 -4.80 -0.55
CA LYS A 159 -17.78 -5.95 -0.88
C LYS A 159 -18.86 -6.19 0.18
N CYS A 160 -18.46 -6.24 1.45
CA CYS A 160 -19.37 -6.62 2.53
C CYS A 160 -20.14 -5.43 3.11
N LYS A 161 -19.53 -4.25 3.19
CA LYS A 161 -20.17 -3.07 3.81
C LYS A 161 -21.54 -2.71 3.22
N PRO A 162 -21.72 -2.60 1.88
CA PRO A 162 -23.04 -2.30 1.31
C PRO A 162 -24.10 -3.33 1.69
N ILE A 163 -23.71 -4.62 1.69
CA ILE A 163 -24.58 -5.73 2.04
C ILE A 163 -24.98 -5.66 3.51
N LEU A 164 -24.01 -5.46 4.40
CA LEU A 164 -24.26 -5.40 5.85
C LEU A 164 -25.08 -4.17 6.23
N GLU A 165 -24.87 -3.02 5.58
CA GLU A 165 -25.73 -1.83 5.79
C GLU A 165 -27.20 -2.12 5.47
N TRP A 166 -27.48 -2.99 4.48
CA TRP A 166 -28.83 -3.43 4.18
C TRP A 166 -29.32 -4.50 5.15
N MET A 167 -28.56 -5.57 5.36
CA MET A 167 -28.99 -6.75 6.15
C MET A 167 -29.24 -6.40 7.62
N LEU A 168 -28.48 -5.47 8.17
CA LEU A 168 -28.58 -5.07 9.59
C LEU A 168 -29.66 -4.01 9.87
N LYS A 169 -30.40 -3.54 8.86
CA LYS A 169 -31.54 -2.64 9.08
C LYS A 169 -32.57 -3.32 9.98
N GLY A 170 -32.96 -2.63 11.06
CA GLY A 170 -33.93 -3.14 12.04
C GLY A 170 -33.30 -3.83 13.25
N LEU A 171 -32.01 -4.11 13.26
CA LEU A 171 -31.31 -4.50 14.48
C LEU A 171 -30.98 -3.25 15.31
N GLN A 172 -31.54 -3.20 16.53
CA GLN A 172 -31.17 -2.17 17.52
C GLN A 172 -29.83 -2.48 18.18
N THR A 173 -28.78 -2.67 17.36
CA THR A 173 -27.45 -2.96 17.88
C THR A 173 -26.51 -1.82 17.53
N PRO A 174 -25.71 -1.32 18.48
CA PRO A 174 -24.68 -0.31 18.19
C PRO A 174 -23.52 -0.83 17.36
N LEU A 175 -23.69 -1.97 16.63
CA LEU A 175 -22.59 -2.82 16.20
C LEU A 175 -22.02 -2.53 14.81
N PHE A 176 -22.68 -1.79 13.94
CA PHE A 176 -22.15 -1.56 12.59
C PHE A 176 -22.50 -0.16 12.08
N GLY A 177 -21.53 0.68 11.96
CA GLY A 177 -21.61 1.96 11.26
C GLY A 177 -21.25 3.18 12.10
N GLU A 178 -21.89 3.41 13.24
CA GLU A 178 -21.63 4.63 14.01
C GLU A 178 -20.37 4.54 14.92
N LYS A 179 -20.10 3.37 15.53
CA LYS A 179 -18.92 3.23 16.40
C LYS A 179 -17.61 3.04 15.66
N ILE A 180 -17.59 2.44 14.45
CA ILE A 180 -16.36 2.31 13.67
C ILE A 180 -16.04 3.62 12.96
N VAL A 181 -17.01 4.30 12.38
CA VAL A 181 -16.81 5.64 11.79
C VAL A 181 -16.59 6.69 12.88
N THR A 182 -17.26 6.58 14.03
CA THR A 182 -17.03 7.49 15.18
C THR A 182 -15.80 7.13 15.98
N SER A 183 -15.34 5.86 16.04
CA SER A 183 -14.05 5.53 16.68
C SER A 183 -12.88 6.03 15.84
N HIS A 184 -12.89 5.83 14.54
CA HIS A 184 -11.82 6.38 13.68
C HIS A 184 -11.88 7.91 13.55
N LYS A 185 -13.08 8.51 13.56
CA LYS A 185 -13.19 9.96 13.65
C LYS A 185 -12.78 10.49 15.02
N LYS A 186 -13.17 9.83 16.12
CA LYS A 186 -12.72 10.14 17.48
C LYS A 186 -11.24 9.79 17.71
N GLU A 187 -10.69 8.74 17.06
CA GLU A 187 -9.26 8.47 17.09
C GLU A 187 -8.48 9.49 16.25
N ALA A 188 -8.96 9.87 15.08
CA ALA A 188 -8.38 10.96 14.29
C ALA A 188 -8.44 12.30 15.05
N GLU A 189 -9.52 12.59 15.75
CA GLU A 189 -9.66 13.77 16.60
C GLU A 189 -8.77 13.72 17.87
N ARG A 190 -8.37 12.52 18.33
CA ARG A 190 -7.43 12.32 19.45
C ARG A 190 -5.97 12.33 19.05
N ILE A 191 -5.66 12.01 17.79
CA ILE A 191 -4.27 12.07 17.29
C ILE A 191 -3.96 13.53 16.96
N LYS A 192 -3.38 14.24 17.93
CA LYS A 192 -2.82 15.57 17.67
C LYS A 192 -1.49 15.39 16.96
N LEU A 193 -1.43 15.78 15.70
CA LEU A 193 -0.18 15.79 14.93
C LEU A 193 0.67 16.97 15.42
N GLU A 194 1.84 16.67 15.96
CA GLU A 194 2.81 17.69 16.36
C GLU A 194 3.39 18.36 15.11
N THR A 195 3.30 19.69 15.04
CA THR A 195 3.82 20.52 13.96
C THR A 195 4.98 21.34 14.50
N LEU A 196 6.19 21.10 13.99
CA LEU A 196 7.39 21.83 14.41
C LEU A 196 7.55 23.14 13.64
N TYR A 197 7.07 23.17 12.40
CA TYR A 197 7.13 24.34 11.54
C TYR A 197 5.93 24.36 10.59
N GLU A 198 5.38 25.51 10.36
CA GLU A 198 4.30 25.72 9.39
C GLU A 198 4.35 27.16 8.87
N ASP A 199 4.28 27.32 7.54
CA ASP A 199 4.13 28.59 6.86
C ASP A 199 3.07 28.49 5.73
N ASP A 200 3.03 29.46 4.83
CA ASP A 200 2.09 29.47 3.70
C ASP A 200 2.43 28.41 2.63
N TYR A 201 3.62 27.82 2.65
CA TYR A 201 4.16 26.98 1.59
C TYR A 201 4.32 25.51 2.01
N LEU A 202 4.72 25.25 3.24
CA LEU A 202 5.00 23.91 3.73
C LEU A 202 4.77 23.77 5.24
N ALA A 203 4.72 22.52 5.71
CA ALA A 203 4.77 22.21 7.13
C ALA A 203 5.76 21.06 7.37
N VAL A 204 6.41 21.07 8.54
CA VAL A 204 7.20 19.96 9.05
C VAL A 204 6.53 19.41 10.30
N VAL A 205 6.15 18.15 10.24
CA VAL A 205 5.37 17.50 11.30
C VAL A 205 6.10 16.27 11.85
N VAL A 206 5.82 15.91 13.09
CA VAL A 206 6.30 14.67 13.70
C VAL A 206 5.21 13.61 13.59
N LYS A 207 5.43 12.64 12.71
CA LYS A 207 4.52 11.51 12.55
C LYS A 207 4.67 10.52 13.69
N PRO A 208 3.64 10.19 14.49
CA PRO A 208 3.72 9.13 15.48
C PRO A 208 3.85 7.75 14.84
N SER A 209 4.40 6.78 15.57
CA SER A 209 4.38 5.36 15.19
C SER A 209 2.94 4.86 15.11
N GLY A 210 2.65 4.01 14.13
CA GLY A 210 1.30 3.48 13.89
C GLY A 210 0.41 4.33 12.97
N LEU A 211 0.78 5.60 12.69
CA LEU A 211 0.05 6.46 11.77
C LEU A 211 0.56 6.29 10.33
N LEU A 212 -0.35 6.24 9.36
CA LEU A 212 0.01 6.23 7.93
C LEU A 212 0.50 7.62 7.48
N SER A 213 1.44 7.69 6.54
CA SER A 213 1.82 8.96 5.88
C SER A 213 0.75 9.42 4.89
N VAL A 214 0.23 8.49 4.09
CA VAL A 214 -0.83 8.70 3.09
C VAL A 214 -1.97 7.72 3.30
N PRO A 215 -3.20 8.01 2.83
CA PRO A 215 -4.31 7.07 2.94
C PRO A 215 -3.99 5.71 2.34
N GLY A 216 -4.26 4.65 3.07
CA GLY A 216 -4.17 3.27 2.62
C GLY A 216 -5.50 2.76 2.04
N LYS A 217 -5.62 1.45 1.83
CA LYS A 217 -6.86 0.81 1.35
C LYS A 217 -8.01 0.81 2.37
N GLY A 218 -7.72 1.10 3.64
CA GLY A 218 -8.69 1.18 4.74
C GLY A 218 -9.01 2.62 5.14
N ASN A 219 -9.90 2.79 6.12
CA ASN A 219 -10.28 4.10 6.67
C ASN A 219 -9.35 4.57 7.82
N GLN A 220 -8.13 4.05 7.90
CA GLN A 220 -7.17 4.44 8.93
C GLN A 220 -6.73 5.89 8.73
N PRO A 221 -6.56 6.66 9.82
CA PRO A 221 -6.05 8.02 9.73
C PRO A 221 -4.64 8.03 9.15
N SER A 222 -4.31 9.12 8.49
CA SER A 222 -2.99 9.38 7.92
C SER A 222 -2.59 10.83 8.14
N VAL A 223 -1.30 11.14 8.07
CA VAL A 223 -0.82 12.54 8.11
C VAL A 223 -1.58 13.37 7.08
N TYR A 224 -1.76 12.85 5.85
CA TYR A 224 -2.55 13.50 4.82
C TYR A 224 -3.97 13.84 5.28
N SER A 225 -4.71 12.86 5.84
CA SER A 225 -6.11 13.07 6.24
C SER A 225 -6.23 14.02 7.44
N LEU A 226 -5.30 13.97 8.39
CA LEU A 226 -5.26 14.87 9.54
C LEU A 226 -5.01 16.32 9.10
N LEU A 227 -3.97 16.55 8.28
CA LEU A 227 -3.67 17.90 7.77
C LEU A 227 -4.77 18.44 6.85
N LYS A 228 -5.39 17.59 6.03
CA LYS A 228 -6.54 18.00 5.21
C LYS A 228 -7.70 18.50 6.05
N THR A 229 -7.95 17.87 7.19
CA THR A 229 -8.96 18.33 8.16
C THR A 229 -8.51 19.59 8.89
N GLN A 230 -7.26 19.65 9.34
CA GLN A 230 -6.70 20.78 10.08
C GLN A 230 -6.65 22.06 9.23
N TRP A 231 -6.24 21.94 7.97
CA TRP A 231 -6.16 23.08 7.04
C TRP A 231 -7.52 23.47 6.44
N ASN A 232 -8.55 22.63 6.62
CA ASN A 232 -9.96 22.92 6.31
C ASN A 232 -10.18 23.58 4.93
N GLY A 233 -9.50 23.08 3.89
CA GLY A 233 -9.62 23.58 2.51
C GLY A 233 -8.87 24.89 2.22
N LYS A 234 -8.14 25.46 3.20
CA LYS A 234 -7.33 26.68 2.98
C LYS A 234 -6.11 26.42 2.09
N SER A 235 -5.63 25.19 2.03
CA SER A 235 -4.55 24.74 1.16
C SER A 235 -4.65 23.24 0.87
N ASP A 236 -3.99 22.82 -0.22
CA ASP A 236 -3.86 21.41 -0.54
C ASP A 236 -2.82 20.72 0.35
N VAL A 237 -2.87 19.38 0.40
CA VAL A 237 -1.93 18.57 1.17
C VAL A 237 -1.16 17.68 0.20
N PHE A 238 0.15 17.89 0.09
CA PHE A 238 1.05 17.07 -0.73
C PHE A 238 2.14 16.44 0.14
N ILE A 239 2.08 15.13 0.33
CA ILE A 239 3.08 14.38 1.09
C ILE A 239 4.32 14.20 0.21
N VAL A 240 5.40 14.89 0.54
CA VAL A 240 6.63 14.95 -0.28
C VAL A 240 7.39 13.62 -0.25
N HIS A 241 7.50 13.01 0.94
CA HIS A 241 8.12 11.69 1.14
C HIS A 241 7.32 10.88 2.16
N ARG A 242 7.64 9.60 2.30
CA ARG A 242 6.88 8.71 3.17
C ARG A 242 7.75 8.10 4.26
N LEU A 243 7.18 7.95 5.45
CA LEU A 243 7.65 7.03 6.47
C LEU A 243 6.72 5.80 6.50
N ASP A 244 7.26 4.64 6.83
CA ASP A 244 6.44 3.45 7.07
C ASP A 244 5.45 3.70 8.21
N MET A 245 4.34 2.97 8.24
CA MET A 245 3.32 3.14 9.27
C MET A 245 3.92 3.03 10.68
N ALA A 246 4.79 2.04 10.91
CA ALA A 246 5.42 1.79 12.19
C ALA A 246 6.57 2.78 12.54
N THR A 247 7.18 3.44 11.55
CA THR A 247 8.26 4.42 11.74
C THR A 247 7.68 5.75 12.19
N SER A 248 8.29 6.36 13.22
CA SER A 248 7.96 7.71 13.69
C SER A 248 8.96 8.75 13.19
N GLY A 249 8.64 10.05 13.39
CA GLY A 249 9.57 11.15 13.18
C GLY A 249 9.18 12.13 12.09
N LEU A 250 10.14 12.90 11.63
CA LEU A 250 9.99 14.08 10.78
C LEU A 250 9.45 13.76 9.39
N LEU A 251 8.44 14.52 8.98
CA LEU A 251 7.83 14.46 7.66
C LEU A 251 7.58 15.87 7.15
N VAL A 252 8.06 16.21 5.94
CA VAL A 252 7.76 17.49 5.29
C VAL A 252 6.57 17.33 4.34
N VAL A 253 5.66 18.30 4.40
CA VAL A 253 4.41 18.35 3.64
C VAL A 253 4.31 19.68 2.92
N ALA A 254 4.02 19.66 1.63
CA ALA A 254 3.83 20.86 0.83
C ALA A 254 2.35 21.27 0.77
N ARG A 255 2.08 22.57 0.66
CA ARG A 255 0.74 23.15 0.60
C ARG A 255 0.27 23.47 -0.83
N SER A 256 1.16 23.32 -1.82
CA SER A 256 0.85 23.48 -3.25
C SER A 256 1.63 22.46 -4.09
N LEU A 257 1.15 22.24 -5.31
CA LEU A 257 1.82 21.34 -6.27
C LEU A 257 3.20 21.88 -6.68
N GLU A 258 3.38 23.18 -6.74
CA GLU A 258 4.66 23.83 -7.08
C GLU A 258 5.72 23.52 -6.00
N ILE A 259 5.39 23.78 -4.74
CA ILE A 259 6.25 23.51 -3.59
C ILE A 259 6.57 22.02 -3.48
N TYR A 260 5.56 21.16 -3.72
CA TYR A 260 5.75 19.71 -3.77
C TYR A 260 6.81 19.31 -4.80
N LYS A 261 6.72 19.83 -6.04
CA LYS A 261 7.70 19.52 -7.09
C LYS A 261 9.11 20.02 -6.74
N ALA A 262 9.21 21.22 -6.16
CA ALA A 262 10.49 21.80 -5.75
C ALA A 262 11.16 20.97 -4.62
N LEU A 263 10.40 20.56 -3.61
CA LEU A 263 10.90 19.68 -2.55
C LEU A 263 11.23 18.29 -3.09
N GLN A 264 10.36 17.71 -3.93
CA GLN A 264 10.63 16.40 -4.55
C GLN A 264 11.94 16.38 -5.36
N ALA A 265 12.24 17.49 -6.07
CA ALA A 265 13.51 17.61 -6.81
C ALA A 265 14.71 17.48 -5.86
N GLN A 266 14.66 18.07 -4.66
CA GLN A 266 15.72 17.95 -3.66
C GLN A 266 15.88 16.50 -3.16
N PHE A 267 14.77 15.77 -2.95
CA PHE A 267 14.83 14.33 -2.61
C PHE A 267 15.42 13.49 -3.74
N ILE A 268 15.08 13.77 -5.00
CA ILE A 268 15.61 13.08 -6.18
C ILE A 268 17.11 13.35 -6.34
N GLN A 269 17.54 14.61 -6.17
CA GLN A 269 18.94 15.04 -6.23
C GLN A 269 19.76 14.61 -5.00
N ARG A 270 19.10 14.03 -3.98
CA ARG A 270 19.72 13.60 -2.72
C ARG A 270 20.39 14.74 -1.94
N SER A 271 19.93 15.97 -2.12
CA SER A 271 20.40 17.12 -1.37
C SER A 271 19.77 17.22 0.03
N VAL A 272 18.64 16.54 0.27
CA VAL A 272 18.00 16.43 1.59
C VAL A 272 18.79 15.49 2.48
N LYS A 273 19.25 15.99 3.65
CA LYS A 273 19.91 15.17 4.65
C LYS A 273 18.86 14.57 5.60
N LYS A 274 19.00 13.30 5.90
CA LYS A 274 18.11 12.56 6.77
C LYS A 274 18.92 11.69 7.70
N THR A 275 18.65 11.80 8.99
CA THR A 275 19.22 10.87 9.97
C THR A 275 18.08 10.17 10.69
N TYR A 276 18.15 8.86 10.73
CA TYR A 276 17.25 8.02 11.50
C TYR A 276 17.98 7.49 12.72
N VAL A 277 17.28 7.37 13.82
CA VAL A 277 17.75 6.71 15.02
C VAL A 277 17.02 5.38 15.15
N ALA A 278 17.76 4.31 15.38
CA ALA A 278 17.21 2.99 15.65
C ALA A 278 17.79 2.39 16.93
N LEU A 279 17.02 1.53 17.59
CA LEU A 279 17.48 0.77 18.74
C LEU A 279 17.61 -0.71 18.38
N LEU A 280 18.78 -1.27 18.64
CA LEU A 280 19.10 -2.67 18.45
C LEU A 280 19.20 -3.38 19.81
N PRO A 281 18.91 -4.69 19.87
CA PRO A 281 19.18 -5.49 21.07
C PRO A 281 20.65 -5.45 21.48
N MET A 282 20.93 -5.56 22.76
CA MET A 282 22.31 -5.60 23.31
C MET A 282 23.18 -6.70 22.70
N SER A 283 22.56 -7.79 22.18
CA SER A 283 23.26 -8.84 21.47
C SER A 283 24.03 -8.34 20.21
N PHE A 284 23.70 -7.15 19.71
CA PHE A 284 24.47 -6.52 18.62
C PHE A 284 25.93 -6.28 19.01
N LEU A 285 26.22 -5.92 20.25
CA LEU A 285 27.60 -5.69 20.73
C LEU A 285 28.47 -6.95 20.75
N ASN A 286 27.85 -8.13 20.77
CA ASN A 286 28.56 -9.42 20.68
C ASN A 286 29.04 -9.73 19.26
N LYS A 287 28.59 -8.93 18.28
CA LYS A 287 28.98 -9.07 16.88
C LYS A 287 30.12 -8.09 16.58
N ALA A 288 31.14 -8.56 15.90
CA ALA A 288 32.35 -7.77 15.59
C ALA A 288 32.11 -6.76 14.45
N TYR A 289 31.03 -5.98 14.52
CA TYR A 289 30.80 -4.91 13.55
C TYR A 289 31.60 -3.66 13.90
N PRO A 290 32.11 -2.92 12.91
CA PRO A 290 32.69 -1.60 13.12
C PRO A 290 31.68 -0.63 13.75
N SER A 291 32.18 0.37 14.48
CA SER A 291 31.33 1.44 15.07
C SER A 291 30.65 2.30 14.00
N SER A 292 31.10 2.26 12.76
CA SER A 292 30.45 2.89 11.58
C SER A 292 30.76 2.10 10.33
N GLY A 293 29.87 2.19 9.34
CA GLY A 293 30.07 1.48 8.06
C GLY A 293 28.96 1.80 7.07
N ARG A 294 29.02 1.10 5.95
CA ARG A 294 28.06 1.20 4.86
C ARG A 294 27.43 -0.15 4.56
N ILE A 295 26.11 -0.15 4.36
CA ILE A 295 25.33 -1.31 3.97
C ILE A 295 24.78 -1.06 2.57
N GLU A 296 25.09 -1.97 1.64
CA GLU A 296 24.64 -1.91 0.24
C GLU A 296 23.94 -3.22 -0.11
N LEU A 297 22.62 -3.24 -0.10
CA LEU A 297 21.81 -4.41 -0.40
C LEU A 297 20.72 -4.06 -1.40
N PRO A 298 20.65 -4.73 -2.57
CA PRO A 298 19.58 -4.50 -3.53
C PRO A 298 18.26 -5.07 -3.02
N LEU A 299 17.20 -4.24 -3.04
CA LEU A 299 15.90 -4.59 -2.45
C LEU A 299 14.80 -4.73 -3.50
N SER A 300 13.96 -5.75 -3.35
CA SER A 300 12.73 -5.95 -4.09
C SER A 300 11.57 -6.33 -3.16
N PRO A 301 10.29 -6.13 -3.59
CA PRO A 301 9.16 -6.65 -2.86
C PRO A 301 9.20 -8.18 -2.82
N ASP A 302 9.04 -8.77 -1.63
CA ASP A 302 8.80 -10.21 -1.51
C ASP A 302 7.42 -10.53 -2.08
N ILE A 303 7.39 -11.25 -3.20
CA ILE A 303 6.15 -11.60 -3.90
C ILE A 303 5.32 -12.59 -3.07
N ASN A 304 5.99 -13.43 -2.28
CA ASN A 304 5.37 -14.50 -1.51
C ASN A 304 4.93 -14.06 -0.11
N ASP A 305 5.56 -13.00 0.45
CA ASP A 305 5.29 -12.52 1.82
C ASP A 305 5.14 -10.99 1.88
N ARG A 306 4.14 -10.45 1.22
CA ARG A 306 3.83 -9.01 1.30
C ARG A 306 3.28 -8.63 2.67
N PRO A 307 3.67 -7.48 3.24
CA PRO A 307 4.37 -6.34 2.61
C PRO A 307 5.88 -6.41 2.75
N ARG A 308 6.47 -7.54 3.14
CA ARG A 308 7.92 -7.66 3.27
C ARG A 308 8.63 -7.30 1.98
N GLN A 309 9.82 -6.82 2.14
CA GLN A 309 10.82 -6.69 1.08
C GLN A 309 11.89 -7.74 1.34
N CYS A 310 12.63 -8.14 0.32
CA CYS A 310 13.74 -9.07 0.41
C CYS A 310 14.98 -8.50 -0.27
N VAL A 311 16.15 -9.03 0.04
CA VAL A 311 17.38 -8.78 -0.70
C VAL A 311 17.33 -9.63 -1.96
N ASP A 312 17.46 -8.99 -3.11
CA ASP A 312 17.41 -9.63 -4.43
C ASP A 312 18.59 -9.12 -5.27
N TYR A 313 19.63 -9.91 -5.32
CA TYR A 313 20.88 -9.56 -6.03
C TYR A 313 20.74 -9.53 -7.55
N LEU A 314 19.67 -10.12 -8.11
CA LEU A 314 19.46 -10.20 -9.56
C LEU A 314 18.58 -9.06 -10.09
N HIS A 315 17.49 -8.72 -9.38
CA HIS A 315 16.48 -7.79 -9.88
C HIS A 315 16.18 -6.66 -8.88
N GLY A 316 16.80 -6.69 -7.70
CA GLY A 316 16.58 -5.70 -6.64
C GLY A 316 17.09 -4.31 -7.04
N LYS A 317 16.43 -3.28 -6.52
CA LYS A 317 16.87 -1.89 -6.68
C LYS A 317 17.90 -1.58 -5.63
N GLN A 318 19.04 -1.03 -6.03
CA GLN A 318 20.12 -0.63 -5.14
C GLN A 318 19.59 0.21 -3.97
N ALA A 319 19.98 -0.18 -2.76
CA ALA A 319 19.71 0.53 -1.53
C ALA A 319 21.00 0.69 -0.73
N ILE A 320 21.28 1.91 -0.26
CA ILE A 320 22.53 2.26 0.41
C ILE A 320 22.19 3.02 1.69
N THR A 321 22.78 2.58 2.80
CA THR A 321 22.66 3.21 4.12
C THR A 321 24.01 3.25 4.81
N ASP A 322 24.46 4.42 5.21
CA ASP A 322 25.57 4.56 6.14
C ASP A 322 25.05 4.43 7.57
N TYR A 323 25.78 3.80 8.48
CA TYR A 323 25.41 3.66 9.87
C TYR A 323 26.53 4.09 10.81
N ARG A 324 26.16 4.52 12.02
CA ARG A 324 27.07 4.84 13.12
C ARG A 324 26.47 4.36 14.45
N VAL A 325 27.23 3.61 15.22
CA VAL A 325 26.88 3.21 16.59
C VAL A 325 27.11 4.39 17.51
N ILE A 326 26.10 4.80 18.26
CA ILE A 326 26.17 5.95 19.18
C ILE A 326 26.55 5.48 20.59
N GLY A 327 26.03 4.35 21.02
CA GLY A 327 26.30 3.79 22.33
C GLY A 327 25.09 3.08 22.93
N GLU A 328 25.20 2.75 24.20
CA GLU A 328 24.14 2.12 24.94
C GLU A 328 23.10 3.15 25.40
N THR A 329 21.85 2.72 25.52
CA THR A 329 20.72 3.53 25.97
C THR A 329 19.67 2.65 26.64
N LEU A 330 18.71 3.27 27.31
CA LEU A 330 17.55 2.60 27.86
C LEU A 330 16.30 2.93 27.02
N TYR A 331 15.35 2.00 26.92
CA TYR A 331 14.12 2.22 26.18
C TYR A 331 12.90 1.61 26.86
N GLY A 332 11.71 2.10 26.46
CA GLY A 332 10.44 1.63 26.98
C GLY A 332 10.18 2.00 28.44
N LYS A 333 9.03 1.62 28.95
CA LYS A 333 8.62 1.92 30.34
C LYS A 333 9.44 1.19 31.39
N GLU A 334 9.99 0.04 31.00
CA GLU A 334 10.79 -0.82 31.88
C GLU A 334 12.28 -0.49 31.87
N ASN A 335 12.70 0.57 31.15
CA ASN A 335 14.09 0.98 31.00
C ASN A 335 15.01 -0.17 30.57
N LEU A 336 14.61 -0.90 29.53
CA LEU A 336 15.39 -2.02 29.02
C LEU A 336 16.64 -1.52 28.27
N PRO A 337 17.77 -2.22 28.40
CA PRO A 337 18.99 -1.81 27.70
C PRO A 337 18.93 -2.09 26.20
N ALA A 338 19.48 -1.16 25.42
CA ALA A 338 19.57 -1.24 23.96
C ALA A 338 20.81 -0.53 23.44
N VAL A 339 21.19 -0.82 22.20
CA VAL A 339 22.22 -0.11 21.45
C VAL A 339 21.55 0.90 20.52
N LYS A 340 21.89 2.18 20.70
CA LYS A 340 21.43 3.27 19.84
C LYS A 340 22.37 3.40 18.64
N ILE A 341 21.78 3.39 17.44
CA ILE A 341 22.50 3.61 16.19
C ILE A 341 21.86 4.74 15.38
N GLU A 342 22.68 5.44 14.64
CA GLU A 342 22.24 6.35 13.58
C GLU A 342 22.32 5.66 12.23
N LEU A 343 21.33 5.94 11.37
CA LEU A 343 21.22 5.42 10.01
C LEU A 343 21.01 6.60 9.06
N HIS A 344 21.88 6.71 8.06
CA HIS A 344 21.87 7.77 7.06
C HIS A 344 21.54 7.17 5.68
N PRO A 345 20.26 7.06 5.29
CA PRO A 345 19.89 6.45 4.00
C PRO A 345 20.18 7.38 2.84
N LEU A 346 21.09 6.96 1.95
CA LEU A 346 21.38 7.64 0.67
C LEU A 346 20.30 7.35 -0.39
N THR A 347 19.57 6.27 -0.23
CA THR A 347 18.40 5.87 -1.03
C THR A 347 17.17 5.78 -0.13
N GLY A 348 15.98 5.65 -0.71
CA GLY A 348 14.70 5.60 0.05
C GLY A 348 13.81 4.44 -0.42
N ARG A 349 14.27 3.19 -0.29
CA ARG A 349 13.47 2.01 -0.62
C ARG A 349 12.54 1.65 0.53
N THR A 350 11.42 1.02 0.19
CA THR A 350 10.47 0.51 1.19
C THR A 350 11.19 -0.42 2.16
N HIS A 351 10.96 -0.23 3.46
CA HIS A 351 11.58 -0.98 4.56
C HIS A 351 13.13 -1.03 4.54
N GLN A 352 13.79 -0.14 3.80
CA GLN A 352 15.25 -0.19 3.59
C GLN A 352 16.01 -0.36 4.91
N LEU A 353 15.84 0.55 5.86
CA LEU A 353 16.58 0.56 7.13
C LEU A 353 16.29 -0.69 7.96
N ARG A 354 15.05 -1.19 7.91
CA ARG A 354 14.61 -2.38 8.63
C ARG A 354 15.31 -3.63 8.11
N ILE A 355 15.41 -3.78 6.79
CA ILE A 355 16.12 -4.92 6.16
C ILE A 355 17.61 -4.78 6.36
N HIS A 356 18.19 -3.59 6.16
CA HIS A 356 19.62 -3.37 6.35
C HIS A 356 20.08 -3.74 7.78
N CYS A 357 19.23 -3.51 8.78
CA CYS A 357 19.52 -3.96 10.14
C CYS A 357 19.31 -5.47 10.33
N ALA A 358 18.28 -6.06 9.70
CA ALA A 358 17.89 -7.44 9.97
C ALA A 358 18.62 -8.50 9.13
N HIS A 359 19.05 -8.15 7.91
CA HIS A 359 19.64 -9.12 6.96
C HIS A 359 21.05 -9.53 7.40
N PRO A 360 21.45 -10.83 7.21
CA PRO A 360 22.79 -11.30 7.54
C PRO A 360 23.91 -10.54 6.84
N ASP A 361 23.73 -10.12 5.59
CA ASP A 361 24.69 -9.30 4.85
C ASP A 361 24.62 -7.80 5.21
N GLY A 362 23.75 -7.42 6.15
CA GLY A 362 23.68 -6.10 6.77
C GLY A 362 24.22 -6.13 8.19
N LEU A 363 23.42 -5.69 9.18
CA LEU A 363 23.79 -5.75 10.61
C LEU A 363 23.36 -7.05 11.30
N ASP A 364 22.70 -7.94 10.60
CA ASP A 364 22.20 -9.22 11.12
C ASP A 364 21.56 -9.09 12.53
N THR A 365 20.94 -7.94 12.76
CA THR A 365 20.29 -7.60 14.05
C THR A 365 19.06 -6.74 13.79
N PRO A 366 17.85 -7.32 13.83
CA PRO A 366 16.62 -6.58 13.62
C PRO A 366 16.44 -5.45 14.64
N ILE A 367 15.84 -4.34 14.20
CA ILE A 367 15.46 -3.23 15.06
C ILE A 367 14.45 -3.71 16.10
N ILE A 368 14.58 -3.25 17.34
CA ILE A 368 13.66 -3.60 18.44
C ILE A 368 12.23 -3.23 18.04
N GLY A 369 11.31 -4.20 18.19
CA GLY A 369 9.89 -4.01 17.87
C GLY A 369 9.55 -4.14 16.38
N ASP A 370 10.49 -4.57 15.54
CA ASP A 370 10.20 -4.87 14.15
C ASP A 370 9.39 -6.16 14.01
N ASN A 371 8.08 -6.03 13.82
CA ASN A 371 7.16 -7.16 13.70
C ASN A 371 7.22 -7.91 12.35
N LEU A 372 7.96 -7.38 11.36
CA LEU A 372 8.15 -8.03 10.06
C LEU A 372 9.48 -8.76 9.96
N TYR A 373 10.56 -8.18 10.48
CA TYR A 373 11.92 -8.70 10.30
C TYR A 373 12.56 -9.18 11.61
N GLY A 374 11.90 -8.97 12.76
CA GLY A 374 12.38 -9.32 14.09
C GLY A 374 11.28 -9.75 15.03
N GLN A 375 11.36 -9.30 16.28
CA GLN A 375 10.41 -9.62 17.34
C GLN A 375 9.53 -8.41 17.68
N ARG A 376 8.25 -8.67 17.96
CA ARG A 376 7.30 -7.62 18.35
C ARG A 376 7.65 -7.07 19.73
N ALA A 377 7.59 -5.74 19.86
CA ALA A 377 7.64 -5.02 21.12
C ALA A 377 6.52 -3.95 21.14
N GLU A 378 6.56 -3.02 22.10
CA GLU A 378 5.59 -1.94 22.24
C GLU A 378 5.40 -1.15 20.93
N ARG A 379 6.51 -0.84 20.26
CA ARG A 379 6.56 -0.18 18.94
C ARG A 379 7.82 -0.56 18.17
N LEU A 380 7.85 -0.24 16.88
CA LEU A 380 9.11 -0.21 16.14
C LEU A 380 9.96 0.98 16.64
N TRP A 381 11.14 0.70 17.18
CA TRP A 381 12.08 1.71 17.65
C TRP A 381 12.97 2.21 16.51
N LEU A 382 12.32 2.79 15.50
CA LEU A 382 12.91 3.46 14.35
C LEU A 382 12.26 4.84 14.20
N HIS A 383 13.10 5.88 14.16
CA HIS A 383 12.66 7.26 14.20
C HIS A 383 13.43 8.14 13.21
N ALA A 384 12.73 8.88 12.36
CA ALA A 384 13.32 9.91 11.52
C ALA A 384 13.63 11.15 12.37
N GLY A 385 14.81 11.17 12.99
CA GLY A 385 15.18 12.14 14.02
C GLY A 385 15.67 13.46 13.46
N HIS A 386 16.27 13.49 12.27
CA HIS A 386 16.81 14.71 11.65
C HIS A 386 16.39 14.84 10.19
N LEU A 387 16.03 16.07 9.78
CA LEU A 387 15.67 16.41 8.42
C LEU A 387 16.20 17.81 8.06
N GLU A 388 17.02 17.89 7.00
CA GLU A 388 17.60 19.15 6.52
C GLU A 388 17.34 19.29 5.02
N PHE A 389 16.79 20.43 4.61
CA PHE A 389 16.47 20.76 3.21
C PHE A 389 16.50 22.28 2.98
N VAL A 390 16.50 22.72 1.73
CA VAL A 390 16.42 24.13 1.37
C VAL A 390 14.94 24.54 1.18
N HIS A 391 14.51 25.59 1.85
CA HIS A 391 13.15 26.11 1.67
C HIS A 391 12.94 26.60 0.22
N PRO A 392 11.88 26.13 -0.49
CA PRO A 392 11.73 26.38 -1.92
C PRO A 392 11.63 27.87 -2.30
N ILE A 393 11.06 28.68 -1.41
CA ILE A 393 10.83 30.12 -1.66
C ILE A 393 11.93 30.98 -1.07
N SER A 394 12.15 30.93 0.26
CA SER A 394 13.16 31.78 0.91
C SER A 394 14.61 31.41 0.59
N ARG A 395 14.82 30.17 0.09
CA ARG A 395 16.16 29.61 -0.18
C ARG A 395 17.01 29.39 1.07
N GLU A 396 16.44 29.52 2.23
CA GLU A 396 17.12 29.29 3.49
C GLU A 396 17.29 27.79 3.75
N GLN A 397 18.39 27.44 4.41
CA GLN A 397 18.64 26.08 4.89
C GLN A 397 17.79 25.82 6.12
N MET A 398 16.87 24.89 6.02
CA MET A 398 15.99 24.45 7.10
C MET A 398 16.55 23.18 7.75
N SER A 399 16.60 23.16 9.06
CA SER A 399 17.09 22.01 9.84
C SER A 399 16.16 21.75 11.02
N PHE A 400 15.72 20.49 11.16
CA PHE A 400 14.79 20.06 12.20
C PHE A 400 15.29 18.81 12.88
N ASP A 401 15.16 18.77 14.20
CA ASP A 401 15.52 17.65 15.04
C ASP A 401 14.35 17.27 15.94
N THR A 402 14.19 15.95 16.17
CA THR A 402 13.22 15.43 17.13
C THR A 402 13.80 14.19 17.83
N PRO A 403 13.64 14.05 19.17
CA PRO A 403 14.12 12.89 19.88
C PRO A 403 13.29 11.64 19.59
N LEU A 404 13.93 10.47 19.77
CA LEU A 404 13.29 9.15 19.62
C LEU A 404 12.29 8.88 20.75
#